data_fc6ada9f33f0d70a4bd3766a21f49ccc
#
_entry.id   fc6ada9f33f0d70a4bd3766a21f49ccc
#
_cell.length_a   1.000
_cell.length_b   1.000
_cell.length_c   1.000
_cell.angle_alpha   90.00
_cell.angle_beta   90.00
_cell.angle_gamma   90.00
#
_symmetry.space_group_name_H-M   'P 1'
#
loop_
_entity.id
_entity.type
_entity.pdbx_description
1 polymer ?
#
loop_
_entity_poly.entity_id
_entity_poly.type
_entity_poly.pdbx_seq_one_letter_code
_entity_poly.pdbx_strand_id
1 'polypeptide(L)'
;RGLGDVYKRQGRNRVNAAVGLSAVTTAFNVGAKAILTPTNSGRSARLVSNFRPVLPIQAATPNEWAMRKMTVYWGVEPKLSGHTVGSIAYVVNNAMVEAKESGIVNKDDLVVVTAGDPAIPVPGSQVSTNVVYVAQVL
;
A
#
# COMPACT_ATOMS: atom_id res chain seq x y z
N ARG A 1 -20.02 3.10 -16.59
CA ARG A 1 -19.70 2.67 -15.23
C ARG A 1 -18.47 3.40 -14.75
N GLY A 2 -18.53 3.92 -13.58
CA GLY A 2 -17.46 4.68 -13.01
C GLY A 2 -17.07 4.16 -11.64
N LEU A 3 -16.29 4.95 -10.92
CA LEU A 3 -15.84 4.61 -9.57
C LEU A 3 -17.02 4.37 -8.62
N GLY A 4 -18.16 5.02 -8.81
CA GLY A 4 -19.32 4.80 -7.98
C GLY A 4 -19.85 3.37 -8.02
N ASP A 5 -19.79 2.72 -9.19
CA ASP A 5 -20.19 1.31 -9.31
C ASP A 5 -19.21 0.39 -8.61
N VAL A 6 -17.92 0.68 -8.70
CA VAL A 6 -16.88 -0.07 -8.01
C VAL A 6 -17.10 0.00 -6.50
N TYR A 7 -17.37 1.17 -5.98
CA TYR A 7 -17.63 1.36 -4.55
C TYR A 7 -18.89 0.65 -4.08
N LYS A 8 -19.95 0.67 -4.87
CA LYS A 8 -21.18 -0.05 -4.55
C LYS A 8 -20.94 -1.55 -4.45
N ARG A 9 -20.18 -2.12 -5.38
CA ARG A 9 -19.87 -3.55 -5.39
C ARG A 9 -19.00 -3.96 -4.21
N GLN A 10 -18.09 -3.12 -3.81
CA GLN A 10 -17.17 -3.40 -2.72
C GLN A 10 -17.80 -3.24 -1.35
N GLY A 11 -18.95 -2.54 -1.25
CA GLY A 11 -19.67 -2.41 0.00
C GLY A 11 -18.80 -1.90 1.14
N ARG A 12 -18.54 -2.77 2.13
CA ARG A 12 -17.71 -2.46 3.29
C ARG A 12 -16.24 -2.17 2.97
N ASN A 13 -15.78 -2.47 1.74
CA ASN A 13 -14.42 -2.13 1.30
C ASN A 13 -14.33 -0.74 0.68
N ARG A 14 -15.39 0.06 0.79
CA ARG A 14 -15.42 1.41 0.22
C ARG A 14 -14.29 2.28 0.74
N VAL A 15 -14.00 2.22 2.05
CA VAL A 15 -12.91 3.00 2.64
C VAL A 15 -11.57 2.56 2.07
N ASN A 16 -11.33 1.25 1.97
CA ASN A 16 -10.09 0.72 1.40
C ASN A 16 -9.89 1.17 -0.04
N ALA A 17 -10.95 1.11 -0.85
CA ALA A 17 -10.88 1.54 -2.25
C ALA A 17 -10.58 3.04 -2.37
N ALA A 18 -11.21 3.86 -1.55
CA ALA A 18 -10.98 5.31 -1.53
C ALA A 18 -9.54 5.63 -1.10
N VAL A 19 -9.02 4.94 -0.11
CA VAL A 19 -7.63 5.10 0.34
C VAL A 19 -6.66 4.67 -0.75
N GLY A 20 -6.93 3.57 -1.44
CA GLY A 20 -6.10 3.12 -2.56
C GLY A 20 -6.05 4.13 -3.70
N LEU A 21 -7.19 4.68 -4.09
CA LEU A 21 -7.25 5.74 -5.10
C LEU A 21 -6.50 6.99 -4.63
N SER A 22 -6.70 7.36 -3.39
CA SER A 22 -6.03 8.51 -2.78
C SER A 22 -4.51 8.35 -2.79
N ALA A 23 -4.01 7.15 -2.50
CA ALA A 23 -2.58 6.84 -2.53
C ALA A 23 -2.02 7.06 -3.94
N VAL A 24 -2.69 6.56 -4.96
CA VAL A 24 -2.25 6.71 -6.36
C VAL A 24 -2.26 8.17 -6.78
N THR A 25 -3.33 8.89 -6.46
CA THR A 25 -3.46 10.31 -6.80
C THR A 25 -2.40 11.14 -6.07
N THR A 26 -2.20 10.89 -4.78
CA THR A 26 -1.18 11.58 -3.99
C THR A 26 0.21 11.32 -4.54
N ALA A 27 0.53 10.07 -4.85
CA ALA A 27 1.83 9.69 -5.39
C ALA A 27 2.14 10.42 -6.69
N PHE A 28 1.15 10.52 -7.57
CA PHE A 28 1.30 11.27 -8.82
C PHE A 28 1.53 12.76 -8.54
N ASN A 29 0.73 13.34 -7.66
CA ASN A 29 0.75 14.78 -7.41
C ASN A 29 2.03 15.26 -6.71
N VAL A 30 2.61 14.45 -5.84
CA VAL A 30 3.84 14.82 -5.13
C VAL A 30 5.12 14.37 -5.83
N GLY A 31 5.00 13.68 -6.95
CA GLY A 31 6.18 13.14 -7.65
C GLY A 31 6.86 12.01 -6.90
N ALA A 32 6.10 11.19 -6.20
CA ALA A 32 6.65 10.04 -5.49
C ALA A 32 7.28 9.05 -6.46
N LYS A 33 8.28 8.30 -5.99
CA LYS A 33 8.98 7.30 -6.81
C LYS A 33 8.41 5.90 -6.67
N ALA A 34 7.66 5.65 -5.62
CA ALA A 34 7.04 4.34 -5.40
C ALA A 34 5.86 4.46 -4.44
N ILE A 35 5.00 3.46 -4.47
CA ILE A 35 3.94 3.27 -3.47
C ILE A 35 4.29 2.01 -2.69
N LEU A 36 4.35 2.14 -1.37
CA LEU A 36 4.70 1.04 -0.48
C LEU A 36 3.44 0.57 0.24
N THR A 37 3.15 -0.72 0.15
CA THR A 37 1.94 -1.29 0.73
C THR A 37 2.26 -2.48 1.63
N PRO A 38 2.67 -2.24 2.88
CA PRO A 38 2.76 -3.34 3.84
C PRO A 38 1.39 -4.01 3.98
N THR A 39 1.35 -5.33 3.84
CA THR A 39 0.08 -6.05 3.81
C THR A 39 0.23 -7.47 4.31
N ASN A 40 -0.80 -8.00 4.97
CA ASN A 40 -0.80 -9.40 5.38
C ASN A 40 -1.34 -10.32 4.29
N SER A 41 -2.38 -9.90 3.59
CA SER A 41 -3.09 -10.75 2.63
C SER A 41 -2.85 -10.37 1.17
N GLY A 42 -2.23 -9.22 0.91
CA GLY A 42 -2.09 -8.67 -0.42
C GLY A 42 -3.25 -7.79 -0.86
N ARG A 43 -4.26 -7.61 -0.02
CA ARG A 43 -5.44 -6.83 -0.38
C ARG A 43 -5.11 -5.37 -0.69
N SER A 44 -4.29 -4.74 0.15
CA SER A 44 -3.89 -3.34 -0.07
C SER A 44 -3.16 -3.16 -1.39
N ALA A 45 -2.25 -4.07 -1.70
CA ALA A 45 -1.53 -4.04 -2.96
C ALA A 45 -2.47 -4.21 -4.16
N ARG A 46 -3.45 -5.11 -4.04
CA ARG A 46 -4.42 -5.32 -5.09
C ARG A 46 -5.27 -4.07 -5.34
N LEU A 47 -5.70 -3.40 -4.27
CA LEU A 47 -6.50 -2.19 -4.40
C LEU A 47 -5.74 -1.09 -5.11
N VAL A 48 -4.48 -0.87 -4.75
CA VAL A 48 -3.64 0.12 -5.42
C VAL A 48 -3.36 -0.30 -6.86
N SER A 49 -3.05 -1.58 -7.10
CA SER A 49 -2.79 -2.11 -8.43
C SER A 49 -3.96 -1.94 -9.39
N ASN A 50 -5.19 -2.05 -8.88
CA ASN A 50 -6.39 -1.91 -9.71
C ASN A 50 -6.51 -0.51 -10.35
N PHE A 51 -5.90 0.51 -9.76
CA PHE A 51 -5.88 1.86 -10.33
C PHE A 51 -4.71 2.08 -11.30
N ARG A 52 -3.89 1.08 -11.51
CA ARG A 52 -2.82 1.05 -12.50
C ARG A 52 -1.89 2.26 -12.44
N PRO A 53 -1.27 2.54 -11.29
CA PRO A 53 -0.34 3.66 -11.20
C PRO A 53 0.88 3.43 -12.09
N VAL A 54 1.45 4.51 -12.59
CA VAL A 54 2.68 4.43 -13.39
C VAL A 54 3.92 4.17 -12.54
N LEU A 55 3.79 4.27 -11.22
CA LEU A 55 4.87 4.04 -10.27
C LEU A 55 4.90 2.57 -9.84
N PRO A 56 6.07 2.05 -9.47
CA PRO A 56 6.13 0.70 -8.92
C PRO A 56 5.44 0.63 -7.55
N ILE A 57 4.85 -0.51 -7.27
CA ILE A 57 4.21 -0.81 -5.98
C ILE A 57 5.05 -1.89 -5.32
N GLN A 58 5.67 -1.60 -4.18
CA GLN A 58 6.32 -2.63 -3.39
C GLN A 58 5.41 -3.06 -2.26
N ALA A 59 5.08 -4.34 -2.23
CA ALA A 59 4.19 -4.90 -1.21
C ALA A 59 4.98 -5.85 -0.32
N ALA A 60 5.16 -5.46 0.93
CA ALA A 60 5.85 -6.29 1.92
C ALA A 60 4.81 -7.09 2.71
N THR A 61 5.06 -8.39 2.86
CA THR A 61 4.18 -9.28 3.61
C THR A 61 5.00 -10.32 4.37
N PRO A 62 4.57 -10.74 5.59
CA PRO A 62 5.21 -11.83 6.30
C PRO A 62 4.78 -13.20 5.77
N ASN A 63 3.76 -13.25 4.90
CA ASN A 63 3.14 -14.48 4.46
C ASN A 63 3.60 -14.87 3.05
N GLU A 64 4.22 -16.02 2.93
CA GLU A 64 4.72 -16.53 1.67
C GLU A 64 3.59 -16.76 0.66
N TRP A 65 2.44 -17.25 1.11
CA TRP A 65 1.29 -17.45 0.24
C TRP A 65 0.77 -16.12 -0.34
N ALA A 66 0.78 -15.05 0.46
CA ALA A 66 0.37 -13.73 -0.01
C ALA A 66 1.39 -13.17 -1.01
N MET A 67 2.68 -13.36 -0.74
CA MET A 67 3.73 -12.95 -1.67
C MET A 67 3.55 -13.61 -3.04
N ARG A 68 3.31 -14.91 -3.07
CA ARG A 68 3.09 -15.64 -4.33
C ARG A 68 1.84 -15.15 -5.06
N LYS A 69 0.77 -14.89 -4.32
CA LYS A 69 -0.47 -14.39 -4.91
C LYS A 69 -0.27 -13.01 -5.55
N MET A 70 0.55 -12.16 -4.93
CA MET A 70 0.78 -10.81 -5.43
C MET A 70 1.64 -10.75 -6.69
N THR A 71 2.32 -11.82 -7.04
CA THR A 71 3.14 -11.84 -8.27
C THR A 71 2.32 -11.61 -9.55
N VAL A 72 1.03 -11.87 -9.50
CA VAL A 72 0.13 -11.69 -10.66
C VAL A 72 -0.56 -10.32 -10.67
N TYR A 73 -0.36 -9.49 -9.64
CA TYR A 73 -0.97 -8.17 -9.62
C TYR A 73 -0.14 -7.18 -10.44
N TRP A 74 -0.83 -6.39 -11.23
CA TRP A 74 -0.18 -5.43 -12.11
C TRP A 74 0.67 -4.44 -11.33
N GLY A 75 1.92 -4.29 -11.75
CA GLY A 75 2.85 -3.31 -11.18
C GLY A 75 3.32 -3.57 -9.76
N VAL A 76 2.97 -4.71 -9.19
CA VAL A 76 3.34 -5.06 -7.80
C VAL A 76 4.62 -5.87 -7.79
N GLU A 77 5.58 -5.43 -6.98
CA GLU A 77 6.75 -6.21 -6.61
C GLU A 77 6.57 -6.70 -5.19
N PRO A 78 6.25 -7.99 -5.00
CA PRO A 78 6.04 -8.53 -3.66
C PRO A 78 7.38 -8.80 -2.98
N LYS A 79 7.41 -8.60 -1.66
CA LYS A 79 8.59 -8.85 -0.85
C LYS A 79 8.20 -9.53 0.46
N LEU A 80 8.92 -10.58 0.81
CA LEU A 80 8.74 -11.23 2.10
C LEU A 80 9.44 -10.39 3.18
N SER A 81 8.70 -10.03 4.23
CA SER A 81 9.22 -9.19 5.31
C SER A 81 8.51 -9.47 6.62
N GLY A 82 9.26 -9.55 7.70
CA GLY A 82 8.72 -9.65 9.04
C GLY A 82 8.42 -8.31 9.72
N HIS A 83 8.57 -7.20 9.01
CA HIS A 83 8.46 -5.85 9.59
C HIS A 83 7.14 -5.15 9.28
N THR A 84 6.07 -5.92 9.18
CA THR A 84 4.74 -5.38 8.82
C THR A 84 3.80 -5.25 10.01
N VAL A 85 4.27 -5.59 11.22
CA VAL A 85 3.50 -5.51 12.46
C VAL A 85 4.27 -4.65 13.45
N GLY A 86 3.55 -3.79 14.15
CA GLY A 86 4.13 -2.88 15.12
C GLY A 86 3.47 -1.51 15.05
N SER A 87 4.14 -0.50 15.60
CA SER A 87 3.65 0.87 15.47
C SER A 87 3.66 1.30 14.01
N ILE A 88 2.84 2.29 13.68
CA ILE A 88 2.79 2.82 12.31
C ILE A 88 4.17 3.34 11.89
N ALA A 89 4.85 4.06 12.77
CA ALA A 89 6.20 4.58 12.47
C ALA A 89 7.18 3.45 12.17
N TYR A 90 7.13 2.36 12.94
CA TYR A 90 7.97 1.20 12.71
C TYR A 90 7.71 0.58 11.32
N VAL A 91 6.44 0.36 11.01
CA VAL A 91 6.05 -0.26 9.73
C VAL A 91 6.44 0.62 8.54
N VAL A 92 6.17 1.91 8.63
CA VAL A 92 6.49 2.87 7.56
C VAL A 92 8.00 2.99 7.35
N ASN A 93 8.76 3.13 8.43
CA ASN A 93 10.21 3.26 8.34
C ASN A 93 10.87 2.01 7.77
N ASN A 94 10.41 0.83 8.18
CA ASN A 94 10.95 -0.41 7.64
C ASN A 94 10.58 -0.61 6.17
N ALA A 95 9.38 -0.22 5.76
CA ALA A 95 8.98 -0.26 4.36
C ALA A 95 9.92 0.59 3.49
N MET A 96 10.28 1.78 3.97
CA MET A 96 11.22 2.65 3.25
C MET A 96 12.63 2.07 3.19
N VAL A 97 13.12 1.50 4.29
CA VAL A 97 14.44 0.84 4.32
C VAL A 97 14.47 -0.32 3.32
N GLU A 98 13.44 -1.14 3.31
CA GLU A 98 13.35 -2.27 2.40
C GLU A 98 13.26 -1.85 0.94
N ALA A 99 12.52 -0.78 0.66
CA ALA A 99 12.43 -0.24 -0.71
C ALA A 99 13.77 0.31 -1.19
N LYS A 100 14.52 0.95 -0.30
CA LYS A 100 15.86 1.44 -0.61
C LYS A 100 16.83 0.28 -0.86
N GLU A 101 16.79 -0.75 -0.03
CA GLU A 101 17.62 -1.94 -0.20
C GLU A 101 17.34 -2.67 -1.51
N SER A 102 16.08 -2.74 -1.92
CA SER A 102 15.69 -3.38 -3.17
C SER A 102 15.97 -2.54 -4.42
N GLY A 103 16.39 -1.29 -4.24
CA GLY A 103 16.73 -0.42 -5.35
C GLY A 103 15.55 0.30 -6.01
N ILE A 104 14.34 0.14 -5.47
CA ILE A 104 13.16 0.80 -6.02
C ILE A 104 13.22 2.31 -5.81
N VAL A 105 13.76 2.73 -4.67
CA VAL A 105 13.90 4.15 -4.33
C VAL A 105 15.31 4.44 -3.83
N ASN A 106 15.66 5.71 -3.87
CA ASN A 106 16.93 6.21 -3.39
C ASN A 106 16.72 7.18 -2.23
N LYS A 107 17.81 7.52 -1.55
CA LYS A 107 17.81 8.53 -0.51
C LYS A 107 17.16 9.81 -1.02
N ASP A 108 16.38 10.45 -0.19
CA ASP A 108 15.65 11.71 -0.43
C ASP A 108 14.46 11.60 -1.39
N ASP A 109 14.20 10.45 -1.97
CA ASP A 109 13.00 10.24 -2.77
C ASP A 109 11.75 10.31 -1.90
N LEU A 110 10.67 10.83 -2.46
CA LEU A 110 9.36 10.76 -1.82
C LEU A 110 8.69 9.44 -2.16
N VAL A 111 8.01 8.87 -1.18
CA VAL A 111 7.20 7.67 -1.34
C VAL A 111 5.84 7.89 -0.70
N VAL A 112 4.87 7.15 -1.18
CA VAL A 112 3.55 7.08 -0.54
C VAL A 112 3.41 5.71 0.09
N VAL A 113 3.01 5.66 1.36
CA VAL A 113 2.86 4.42 2.11
C VAL A 113 1.42 4.28 2.55
N THR A 114 0.80 3.15 2.24
CA THR A 114 -0.52 2.82 2.75
C THR A 114 -0.37 1.92 3.97
N ALA A 115 -1.19 2.15 4.97
CA ALA A 115 -1.15 1.35 6.19
C ALA A 115 -2.53 1.25 6.82
N GLY A 116 -2.73 0.25 7.67
CA GLY A 116 -3.90 0.13 8.51
C GLY A 116 -3.53 0.45 9.94
N ASP A 117 -4.22 1.39 10.56
CA ASP A 117 -4.05 1.70 11.95
C ASP A 117 -5.22 1.09 12.74
N PRO A 118 -4.99 0.02 13.52
CA PRO A 118 -6.05 -0.63 14.26
C PRO A 118 -6.63 0.23 15.40
N ALA A 119 -5.91 1.28 15.80
CA ALA A 119 -6.39 2.21 16.82
C ALA A 119 -7.45 3.18 16.28
N ILE A 120 -7.58 3.29 14.95
CA ILE A 120 -8.55 4.16 14.31
C ILE A 120 -9.68 3.31 13.74
N PRO A 121 -10.91 3.40 14.29
CA PRO A 121 -11.99 2.55 13.85
C PRO A 121 -12.48 2.92 12.45
N VAL A 122 -12.81 1.90 11.66
CA VAL A 122 -13.39 2.04 10.34
C VAL A 122 -14.64 1.18 10.25
N PRO A 123 -15.77 1.70 9.74
CA PRO A 123 -17.01 0.94 9.67
C PRO A 123 -16.88 -0.35 8.88
N GLY A 124 -17.38 -1.44 9.45
CA GLY A 124 -17.51 -2.72 8.77
C GLY A 124 -16.20 -3.45 8.52
N SER A 125 -15.12 -3.07 9.15
CA SER A 125 -13.81 -3.63 8.83
C SER A 125 -13.10 -4.11 10.09
N GLN A 126 -12.39 -5.22 9.94
CA GLN A 126 -11.55 -5.76 11.00
C GLN A 126 -10.13 -5.20 10.90
N VAL A 127 -9.51 -5.36 9.76
CA VAL A 127 -8.19 -4.79 9.47
C VAL A 127 -8.25 -4.25 8.05
N SER A 128 -8.10 -2.96 7.91
CA SER A 128 -8.17 -2.35 6.59
C SER A 128 -7.15 -1.24 6.46
N THR A 129 -6.83 -0.96 5.22
CA THR A 129 -6.00 0.18 4.87
C THR A 129 -6.83 1.44 5.05
N ASN A 130 -6.48 2.25 6.03
CA ASN A 130 -7.23 3.46 6.34
C ASN A 130 -6.36 4.71 6.44
N VAL A 131 -5.07 4.60 6.15
CA VAL A 131 -4.13 5.74 6.26
C VAL A 131 -3.21 5.76 5.05
N VAL A 132 -2.95 6.97 4.56
CA VAL A 132 -1.96 7.24 3.53
C VAL A 132 -0.93 8.21 4.10
N TYR A 133 0.34 7.86 3.98
CA TYR A 133 1.45 8.71 4.39
C TYR A 133 2.26 9.12 3.18
N VAL A 134 2.71 10.38 3.18
CA VAL A 134 3.78 10.82 2.29
C VAL A 134 5.05 10.90 3.15
N ALA A 135 6.09 10.22 2.71
CA ALA A 135 7.33 10.15 3.47
C ALA A 135 8.54 10.32 2.56
N GLN A 136 9.64 10.76 3.16
CA GLN A 136 10.90 10.91 2.45
C GLN A 136 11.86 9.82 2.90
N VAL A 137 12.54 9.19 1.95
CA VAL A 137 13.51 8.14 2.22
C VAL A 137 14.77 8.75 2.81
N LEU A 138 15.22 8.22 3.94
CA LEU A 138 16.43 8.67 4.63
C LEU A 138 17.71 8.02 4.08
#